data_31571dddd337c61a5efb037611b2e9d5
#
_entry.id   31571dddd337c61a5efb037611b2e9d5
#
_cell.length_a   1.000
_cell.length_b   1.000
_cell.length_c   1.000
_cell.angle_alpha   90.00
_cell.angle_beta   90.00
_cell.angle_gamma   90.00
#
_symmetry.space_group_name_H-M   'P 1'
#
loop_
_entity.id
_entity.type
_entity.pdbx_description
1 polymer ?
#
loop_
_entity_poly.entity_id
_entity_poly.type
_entity_poly.pdbx_seq_one_letter_code
_entity_poly.pdbx_strand_id
1 'polypeptide(L)'
;MRFDTVIIGGGLAGLVCGIKLQKAGKKCAIVSAGQSAMHFSSGTFDLLGRLQDGTAVESPLDAVASLPAEHPYAILGADKVRKYALEAASLLGECGIKVSGSAERNSWRITPTGERKAAWLTLGDFTPLASKDEKIGHKALIVNILGYLDFNTKFLADSFEKQGTECRITALKLEEMERLRKNPSEMRATNIARVMDREGVWEKAAEQVRSMVKDEDVVILPAVFGLK
;
A
#
# COMPACT_ATOMS: atom_id res chain seq x y z
N MET A 1 -22.52 -15.61 -26.85
CA MET A 1 -22.43 -14.20 -26.40
C MET A 1 -21.31 -13.54 -27.20
N ARG A 2 -21.51 -12.36 -27.78
CA ARG A 2 -20.50 -11.64 -28.58
C ARG A 2 -19.96 -10.46 -27.79
N PHE A 3 -18.65 -10.26 -27.77
CA PHE A 3 -17.94 -9.14 -27.15
C PHE A 3 -17.21 -8.33 -28.24
N ASP A 4 -17.09 -7.02 -27.99
CA ASP A 4 -16.30 -6.14 -28.86
C ASP A 4 -14.79 -6.30 -28.58
N THR A 5 -14.46 -6.60 -27.31
CA THR A 5 -13.07 -6.77 -26.86
C THR A 5 -12.97 -7.87 -25.81
N VAL A 6 -11.94 -8.70 -25.93
CA VAL A 6 -11.55 -9.68 -24.92
C VAL A 6 -10.19 -9.26 -24.37
N ILE A 7 -10.10 -9.09 -23.06
CA ILE A 7 -8.90 -8.68 -22.34
C ILE A 7 -8.33 -9.93 -21.65
N ILE A 8 -7.09 -10.25 -21.92
CA ILE A 8 -6.39 -11.39 -21.29
C ILE A 8 -5.56 -10.85 -20.14
N GLY A 9 -5.92 -11.25 -18.92
CA GLY A 9 -5.27 -10.85 -17.67
C GLY A 9 -6.13 -9.94 -16.82
N GLY A 10 -6.43 -10.38 -15.57
CA GLY A 10 -7.21 -9.66 -14.56
C GLY A 10 -6.37 -8.79 -13.62
N GLY A 11 -5.17 -8.36 -14.05
CA GLY A 11 -4.34 -7.42 -13.31
C GLY A 11 -4.80 -5.97 -13.46
N LEU A 12 -4.11 -5.04 -12.80
CA LEU A 12 -4.45 -3.62 -12.80
C LEU A 12 -4.63 -3.05 -14.22
N ALA A 13 -3.71 -3.34 -15.13
CA ALA A 13 -3.78 -2.88 -16.52
C ALA A 13 -5.03 -3.39 -17.25
N GLY A 14 -5.34 -4.69 -17.09
CA GLY A 14 -6.52 -5.30 -17.71
C GLY A 14 -7.83 -4.74 -17.16
N LEU A 15 -7.91 -4.53 -15.85
CA LEU A 15 -9.08 -3.95 -15.18
C LEU A 15 -9.31 -2.50 -15.62
N VAL A 16 -8.26 -1.67 -15.61
CA VAL A 16 -8.34 -0.27 -16.07
C VAL A 16 -8.73 -0.19 -17.55
N CYS A 17 -8.16 -1.06 -18.40
CA CYS A 17 -8.55 -1.17 -19.80
C CYS A 17 -10.03 -1.51 -19.95
N GLY A 18 -10.52 -2.50 -19.21
CA GLY A 18 -11.93 -2.91 -19.24
C GLY A 18 -12.87 -1.78 -18.81
N ILE A 19 -12.57 -1.08 -17.73
CA ILE A 19 -13.35 0.06 -17.23
C ILE A 19 -13.40 1.18 -18.30
N LYS A 20 -12.26 1.54 -18.87
CA LYS A 20 -12.21 2.61 -19.89
C LYS A 20 -12.98 2.23 -21.17
N LEU A 21 -12.87 0.99 -21.62
CA LEU A 21 -13.64 0.50 -22.78
C LEU A 21 -15.14 0.44 -22.49
N GLN A 22 -15.54 0.00 -21.31
CA GLN A 22 -16.93 -0.01 -20.89
C GLN A 22 -17.52 1.40 -20.84
N LYS A 23 -16.79 2.38 -20.29
CA LYS A 23 -17.17 3.79 -20.33
C LYS A 23 -17.30 4.34 -21.75
N ALA A 24 -16.55 3.79 -22.70
CA ALA A 24 -16.67 4.10 -24.13
C ALA A 24 -17.78 3.30 -24.84
N GLY A 25 -18.67 2.63 -24.10
CA GLY A 25 -19.81 1.87 -24.64
C GLY A 25 -19.44 0.52 -25.25
N LYS A 26 -18.23 -0.01 -25.02
CA LYS A 26 -17.79 -1.30 -25.53
C LYS A 26 -18.17 -2.44 -24.60
N LYS A 27 -18.64 -3.54 -25.16
CA LYS A 27 -18.93 -4.76 -24.43
C LYS A 27 -17.65 -5.58 -24.29
N CYS A 28 -17.11 -5.68 -23.07
CA CYS A 28 -15.83 -6.33 -22.79
C CYS A 28 -15.98 -7.62 -21.99
N ALA A 29 -15.05 -8.54 -22.19
CA ALA A 29 -14.83 -9.68 -21.33
C ALA A 29 -13.39 -9.67 -20.82
N ILE A 30 -13.17 -10.00 -19.55
CA ILE A 30 -11.85 -10.19 -18.96
C ILE A 30 -11.68 -11.68 -18.67
N VAL A 31 -10.62 -12.28 -19.19
CA VAL A 31 -10.25 -13.67 -18.95
C VAL A 31 -9.01 -13.72 -18.09
N SER A 32 -9.09 -14.38 -16.94
CA SER A 32 -7.97 -14.53 -16.00
C SER A 32 -7.84 -15.98 -15.56
N ALA A 33 -6.61 -16.48 -15.48
CA ALA A 33 -6.30 -17.85 -15.06
C ALA A 33 -6.08 -18.01 -13.56
N GLY A 34 -6.23 -16.93 -12.77
CA GLY A 34 -6.00 -16.95 -11.32
C GLY A 34 -5.90 -15.56 -10.72
N GLN A 35 -5.28 -15.50 -9.54
CA GLN A 35 -5.03 -14.25 -8.84
C GLN A 35 -3.95 -13.43 -9.57
N SER A 36 -4.22 -12.14 -9.74
CA SER A 36 -3.25 -11.21 -10.33
C SER A 36 -2.19 -10.78 -9.31
N ALA A 37 -1.15 -10.06 -9.79
CA ALA A 37 -0.16 -9.43 -8.92
C ALA A 37 -0.77 -8.43 -7.91
N MET A 38 -2.00 -7.96 -8.13
CA MET A 38 -2.73 -7.13 -7.15
C MET A 38 -2.95 -7.83 -5.81
N HIS A 39 -3.01 -9.17 -5.79
CA HIS A 39 -3.10 -9.94 -4.55
C HIS A 39 -1.91 -9.72 -3.61
N PHE A 40 -0.76 -9.38 -4.18
CA PHE A 40 0.48 -9.07 -3.45
C PHE A 40 0.77 -7.58 -3.41
N SER A 41 -0.23 -6.75 -3.67
CA SER A 41 -0.06 -5.30 -3.67
C SER A 41 0.39 -4.79 -2.30
N SER A 42 1.32 -3.85 -2.34
CA SER A 42 1.81 -3.17 -1.14
C SER A 42 0.88 -2.03 -0.68
N GLY A 43 -0.26 -1.81 -1.32
CA GLY A 43 -1.18 -0.71 -1.03
C GLY A 43 -0.71 0.65 -1.56
N THR A 44 0.28 0.66 -2.45
CA THR A 44 0.76 1.87 -3.12
C THR A 44 0.77 1.70 -4.63
N PHE A 45 0.65 2.81 -5.33
CA PHE A 45 0.89 2.90 -6.77
C PHE A 45 2.17 3.69 -6.99
N ASP A 46 3.07 3.13 -7.78
CA ASP A 46 4.36 3.75 -8.08
C ASP A 46 4.30 4.31 -9.51
N LEU A 47 4.71 5.55 -9.72
CA LEU A 47 4.84 6.15 -11.04
C LEU A 47 6.29 6.11 -11.50
N LEU A 48 7.15 6.87 -10.83
CA LEU A 48 8.59 6.88 -11.05
C LEU A 48 9.25 7.24 -9.71
N GLY A 49 9.77 6.26 -9.00
CA GLY A 49 10.35 6.46 -7.67
C GLY A 49 11.87 6.54 -7.66
N ARG A 50 12.54 6.02 -8.71
CA ARG A 50 14.00 6.04 -8.87
C ARG A 50 14.37 6.12 -10.33
N LEU A 51 15.50 6.78 -10.63
CA LEU A 51 16.16 6.70 -11.92
C LEU A 51 17.00 5.41 -12.04
N GLN A 52 17.56 5.18 -13.22
CA GLN A 52 18.34 3.97 -13.49
C GLN A 52 19.62 3.87 -12.65
N ASP A 53 20.21 5.00 -12.29
CA ASP A 53 21.38 5.10 -11.42
C ASP A 53 21.06 4.94 -9.92
N GLY A 54 19.78 4.73 -9.58
CA GLY A 54 19.30 4.58 -8.21
C GLY A 54 18.92 5.89 -7.52
N THR A 55 19.09 7.03 -8.17
CA THR A 55 18.71 8.35 -7.65
C THR A 55 17.22 8.38 -7.35
N ALA A 56 16.85 8.78 -6.13
CA ALA A 56 15.46 8.93 -5.74
C ALA A 56 14.79 10.08 -6.47
N VAL A 57 13.56 9.88 -6.91
CA VAL A 57 12.78 10.87 -7.64
C VAL A 57 11.72 11.48 -6.72
N GLU A 58 11.75 12.78 -6.54
CA GLU A 58 10.73 13.53 -5.81
C GLU A 58 9.55 13.93 -6.72
N SER A 59 9.87 14.44 -7.93
CA SER A 59 8.87 14.91 -8.90
C SER A 59 8.81 13.95 -10.10
N PRO A 60 7.95 12.91 -10.04
CA PRO A 60 7.95 11.85 -11.04
C PRO A 60 7.63 12.34 -12.45
N LEU A 61 6.70 13.28 -12.61
CA LEU A 61 6.33 13.79 -13.93
C LEU A 61 7.45 14.61 -14.59
N ASP A 62 8.20 15.37 -13.80
CA ASP A 62 9.34 16.14 -14.33
C ASP A 62 10.50 15.22 -14.71
N ALA A 63 10.71 14.17 -13.95
CA ALA A 63 11.77 13.20 -14.20
C ALA A 63 11.53 12.31 -15.44
N VAL A 64 10.31 12.25 -15.99
CA VAL A 64 10.02 11.50 -17.23
C VAL A 64 10.89 12.00 -18.39
N ALA A 65 11.20 13.28 -18.46
CA ALA A 65 12.01 13.85 -19.52
C ALA A 65 13.47 13.38 -19.51
N SER A 66 13.98 12.90 -18.37
CA SER A 66 15.35 12.38 -18.22
C SER A 66 15.49 10.88 -18.45
N LEU A 67 14.40 10.18 -18.78
CA LEU A 67 14.41 8.75 -19.01
C LEU A 67 15.03 8.40 -20.37
N PRO A 68 15.71 7.25 -20.49
CA PRO A 68 16.19 6.74 -21.77
C PRO A 68 15.07 6.60 -22.80
N ALA A 69 15.39 6.78 -24.07
CA ALA A 69 14.39 6.76 -25.18
C ALA A 69 13.60 5.45 -25.27
N GLU A 70 14.20 4.33 -24.87
CA GLU A 70 13.57 3.00 -24.84
C GLU A 70 12.66 2.78 -23.62
N HIS A 71 12.67 3.69 -22.64
CA HIS A 71 11.81 3.57 -21.46
C HIS A 71 10.32 3.70 -21.87
N PRO A 72 9.40 2.86 -21.36
CA PRO A 72 7.97 2.91 -21.72
C PRO A 72 7.34 4.30 -21.60
N TYR A 73 7.73 5.09 -20.60
CA TYR A 73 7.21 6.47 -20.45
C TYR A 73 7.77 7.43 -21.49
N ALA A 74 9.04 7.28 -21.89
CA ALA A 74 9.61 8.07 -22.96
C ALA A 74 8.93 7.75 -24.31
N ILE A 75 8.69 6.46 -24.61
CA ILE A 75 7.96 6.00 -25.80
C ILE A 75 6.53 6.54 -25.81
N LEU A 76 5.85 6.53 -24.66
CA LEU A 76 4.48 7.05 -24.53
C LEU A 76 4.41 8.57 -24.71
N GLY A 77 5.44 9.27 -24.26
CA GLY A 77 5.56 10.72 -24.23
C GLY A 77 5.07 11.33 -22.92
N ALA A 78 5.79 12.35 -22.44
CA ALA A 78 5.56 12.98 -21.13
C ALA A 78 4.11 13.50 -20.96
N ASP A 79 3.53 14.09 -22.00
CA ASP A 79 2.16 14.63 -21.96
C ASP A 79 1.13 13.54 -21.68
N LYS A 80 1.28 12.37 -22.31
CA LYS A 80 0.35 11.24 -22.08
C LYS A 80 0.57 10.62 -20.71
N VAL A 81 1.82 10.52 -20.25
CA VAL A 81 2.13 10.04 -18.89
C VAL A 81 1.47 10.97 -17.87
N ARG A 82 1.66 12.29 -18.01
CA ARG A 82 1.02 13.31 -17.16
C ARG A 82 -0.50 13.17 -17.16
N LYS A 83 -1.10 13.13 -18.34
CA LYS A 83 -2.55 13.00 -18.49
C LYS A 83 -3.08 11.78 -17.73
N TYR A 84 -2.52 10.60 -17.97
CA TYR A 84 -3.02 9.36 -17.37
C TYR A 84 -2.71 9.26 -15.88
N ALA A 85 -1.60 9.83 -15.42
CA ALA A 85 -1.30 9.90 -14.01
C ALA A 85 -2.32 10.77 -13.25
N LEU A 86 -2.69 11.93 -13.78
CA LEU A 86 -3.69 12.80 -13.16
C LEU A 86 -5.10 12.18 -13.18
N GLU A 87 -5.45 11.43 -14.24
CA GLU A 87 -6.74 10.73 -14.33
C GLU A 87 -6.85 9.53 -13.37
N ALA A 88 -5.74 8.93 -12.96
CA ALA A 88 -5.75 7.68 -12.20
C ALA A 88 -6.41 7.82 -10.83
N ALA A 89 -6.13 8.89 -10.09
CA ALA A 89 -6.74 9.14 -8.78
C ALA A 89 -8.26 9.29 -8.89
N SER A 90 -8.73 10.00 -9.94
CA SER A 90 -10.18 10.14 -10.22
C SER A 90 -10.81 8.79 -10.53
N LEU A 91 -10.17 7.98 -11.37
CA LEU A 91 -10.66 6.65 -11.72
C LEU A 91 -10.78 5.72 -10.51
N LEU A 92 -9.80 5.75 -9.61
CA LEU A 92 -9.84 4.99 -8.35
C LEU A 92 -10.97 5.47 -7.45
N GLY A 93 -11.15 6.79 -7.33
CA GLY A 93 -12.25 7.39 -6.56
C GLY A 93 -13.64 6.98 -7.10
N GLU A 94 -13.83 6.94 -8.42
CA GLU A 94 -15.08 6.46 -9.03
C GLU A 94 -15.35 4.97 -8.72
N CYS A 95 -14.29 4.19 -8.48
CA CYS A 95 -14.38 2.79 -8.04
C CYS A 95 -14.56 2.66 -6.51
N GLY A 96 -14.73 3.76 -5.77
CA GLY A 96 -14.86 3.76 -4.32
C GLY A 96 -13.54 3.57 -3.56
N ILE A 97 -12.39 3.60 -4.25
CA ILE A 97 -11.07 3.42 -3.65
C ILE A 97 -10.52 4.79 -3.26
N LYS A 98 -10.37 5.01 -1.94
CA LYS A 98 -9.76 6.23 -1.41
C LYS A 98 -8.24 6.13 -1.53
N VAL A 99 -7.64 7.14 -2.13
CA VAL A 99 -6.18 7.27 -2.23
C VAL A 99 -5.74 8.67 -1.82
N SER A 100 -4.51 8.76 -1.33
CA SER A 100 -3.79 10.02 -1.08
C SER A 100 -2.53 10.06 -1.94
N GLY A 101 -2.04 11.25 -2.23
CA GLY A 101 -0.85 11.47 -3.04
C GLY A 101 -1.10 12.34 -4.25
N SER A 102 -0.05 12.62 -5.01
CA SER A 102 -0.07 13.47 -6.19
C SER A 102 0.93 12.98 -7.24
N ALA A 103 0.57 13.10 -8.52
CA ALA A 103 1.50 12.81 -9.61
C ALA A 103 2.65 13.84 -9.71
N GLU A 104 2.50 15.02 -9.12
CA GLU A 104 3.50 16.08 -9.13
C GLU A 104 4.64 15.81 -8.14
N ARG A 105 4.34 15.12 -7.02
CA ARG A 105 5.33 14.83 -5.99
C ARG A 105 5.10 13.47 -5.35
N ASN A 106 6.16 12.66 -5.29
CA ASN A 106 6.15 11.42 -4.53
C ASN A 106 6.05 11.70 -3.02
N SER A 107 5.22 10.91 -2.35
CA SER A 107 5.26 10.69 -0.92
C SER A 107 6.17 9.50 -0.59
N TRP A 108 6.43 9.27 0.68
CA TRP A 108 7.31 8.20 1.12
C TRP A 108 6.57 7.24 2.03
N ARG A 109 6.71 5.97 1.76
CA ARG A 109 6.14 4.91 2.54
C ARG A 109 7.22 4.12 3.27
N ILE A 110 6.91 3.70 4.49
CA ILE A 110 7.75 2.78 5.25
C ILE A 110 7.49 1.36 4.74
N THR A 111 8.55 0.66 4.35
CA THR A 111 8.49 -0.74 3.96
C THR A 111 8.48 -1.65 5.20
N PRO A 112 8.14 -2.94 5.09
CA PRO A 112 8.23 -3.88 6.21
C PRO A 112 9.63 -4.03 6.82
N THR A 113 10.68 -3.60 6.11
CA THR A 113 12.06 -3.56 6.60
C THR A 113 12.46 -2.21 7.21
N GLY A 114 11.54 -1.25 7.27
CA GLY A 114 11.79 0.10 7.82
C GLY A 114 12.45 1.07 6.84
N GLU A 115 12.67 0.67 5.58
CA GLU A 115 13.20 1.56 4.55
C GLU A 115 12.14 2.54 4.04
N ARG A 116 12.60 3.63 3.41
CA ARG A 116 11.74 4.60 2.75
C ARG A 116 11.61 4.28 1.27
N LYS A 117 10.38 4.07 0.80
CA LYS A 117 10.05 3.85 -0.61
C LYS A 117 9.19 4.99 -1.12
N ALA A 118 9.57 5.57 -2.25
CA ALA A 118 8.75 6.56 -2.92
C ALA A 118 7.43 5.93 -3.41
N ALA A 119 6.33 6.64 -3.24
CA ALA A 119 5.00 6.24 -3.69
C ALA A 119 4.27 7.45 -4.32
N TRP A 120 3.66 7.22 -5.46
CA TRP A 120 2.84 8.22 -6.12
C TRP A 120 1.46 8.35 -5.46
N LEU A 121 0.72 7.23 -5.36
CA LEU A 121 -0.55 7.15 -4.64
C LEU A 121 -0.47 6.05 -3.58
N THR A 122 -1.13 6.29 -2.47
CA THR A 122 -1.21 5.38 -1.33
C THR A 122 -2.68 5.19 -0.97
N LEU A 123 -3.09 3.97 -0.66
CA LEU A 123 -4.44 3.72 -0.13
C LEU A 123 -4.69 4.56 1.12
N GLY A 124 -5.92 5.00 1.32
CA GLY A 124 -6.30 5.95 2.37
C GLY A 124 -6.04 5.49 3.81
N ASP A 125 -5.83 4.19 4.01
CA ASP A 125 -5.55 3.61 5.34
C ASP A 125 -4.07 3.69 5.74
N PHE A 126 -3.20 4.13 4.84
CA PHE A 126 -1.78 4.32 5.12
C PHE A 126 -1.47 5.79 5.36
N THR A 127 -0.52 6.04 6.26
CA THR A 127 0.03 7.38 6.50
C THR A 127 1.37 7.50 5.77
N PRO A 128 1.42 8.16 4.62
CA PRO A 128 2.68 8.43 3.94
C PRO A 128 3.44 9.56 4.63
N LEU A 129 4.76 9.55 4.51
CA LEU A 129 5.64 10.64 4.91
C LEU A 129 5.79 11.65 3.77
N ALA A 130 5.93 12.93 4.09
CA ALA A 130 6.07 13.99 3.09
C ALA A 130 7.48 14.02 2.48
N SER A 131 8.51 13.55 3.20
CA SER A 131 9.88 13.47 2.70
C SER A 131 10.56 12.15 3.10
N LYS A 132 11.63 11.79 2.38
CA LYS A 132 12.43 10.60 2.66
C LYS A 132 13.07 10.64 4.05
N ASP A 133 13.46 11.83 4.50
CA ASP A 133 14.19 12.04 5.75
C ASP A 133 13.27 12.44 6.92
N GLU A 134 11.95 12.44 6.69
CA GLU A 134 10.97 12.73 7.74
C GLU A 134 11.03 11.68 8.84
N LYS A 135 11.18 12.14 10.08
CA LYS A 135 11.12 11.27 11.25
C LYS A 135 9.68 10.83 11.51
N ILE A 136 9.53 9.56 11.89
CA ILE A 136 8.21 9.03 12.26
C ILE A 136 7.74 9.49 13.63
N GLY A 137 8.67 9.96 14.50
CA GLY A 137 8.44 10.39 15.86
C GLY A 137 9.71 10.26 16.69
N HIS A 138 9.65 10.69 17.95
CA HIS A 138 10.74 10.51 18.92
C HIS A 138 10.66 9.13 19.59
N LYS A 139 9.44 8.69 19.91
CA LYS A 139 9.14 7.40 20.54
C LYS A 139 8.05 6.67 19.79
N ALA A 140 8.30 5.42 19.42
CA ALA A 140 7.38 4.60 18.67
C ALA A 140 6.96 3.34 19.43
N LEU A 141 5.66 3.08 19.49
CA LEU A 141 5.11 1.80 19.89
C LEU A 141 4.85 0.95 18.63
N ILE A 142 5.62 -0.11 18.43
CA ILE A 142 5.42 -1.06 17.34
C ILE A 142 4.57 -2.22 17.87
N VAL A 143 3.34 -2.34 17.37
CA VAL A 143 2.38 -3.35 17.82
C VAL A 143 2.21 -4.40 16.74
N ASN A 144 2.67 -5.62 16.97
CA ASN A 144 2.36 -6.75 16.11
C ASN A 144 1.04 -7.40 16.53
N ILE A 145 0.57 -8.33 15.72
CA ILE A 145 -0.52 -9.25 16.08
C ILE A 145 0.11 -10.59 16.40
N LEU A 146 -0.24 -11.15 17.56
CA LEU A 146 0.37 -12.40 18.01
C LEU A 146 0.17 -13.53 16.98
N GLY A 147 1.28 -14.11 16.49
CA GLY A 147 1.31 -15.14 15.45
C GLY A 147 1.36 -14.64 14.02
N TYR A 148 1.38 -13.33 13.78
CA TYR A 148 1.58 -12.76 12.44
C TYR A 148 3.07 -12.55 12.17
N LEU A 149 3.64 -13.36 11.26
CA LEU A 149 5.08 -13.41 10.99
C LEU A 149 5.53 -12.42 9.90
N ASP A 150 4.61 -11.99 9.00
CA ASP A 150 4.96 -11.13 7.87
C ASP A 150 5.21 -9.66 8.28
N PHE A 151 5.07 -9.34 9.58
CA PHE A 151 5.39 -8.03 10.14
C PHE A 151 6.56 -8.16 11.13
N ASN A 152 7.78 -7.98 10.63
CA ASN A 152 8.98 -8.12 11.44
C ASN A 152 9.27 -6.85 12.25
N THR A 153 8.75 -6.80 13.46
CA THR A 153 8.87 -5.64 14.37
C THR A 153 10.31 -5.30 14.73
N LYS A 154 11.19 -6.30 14.78
CA LYS A 154 12.61 -6.06 15.12
C LYS A 154 13.33 -5.32 13.99
N PHE A 155 13.12 -5.71 12.73
CA PHE A 155 13.70 -4.97 11.60
C PHE A 155 13.23 -3.52 11.55
N LEU A 156 11.94 -3.30 11.85
CA LEU A 156 11.39 -1.95 11.93
C LEU A 156 12.04 -1.16 13.06
N ALA A 157 12.09 -1.71 14.27
CA ALA A 157 12.72 -1.07 15.43
C ALA A 157 14.17 -0.72 15.15
N ASP A 158 14.99 -1.70 14.69
CA ASP A 158 16.40 -1.50 14.37
C ASP A 158 16.61 -0.38 13.31
N SER A 159 15.68 -0.27 12.33
CA SER A 159 15.72 0.79 11.32
C SER A 159 15.38 2.15 11.89
N PHE A 160 14.36 2.24 12.75
CA PHE A 160 13.92 3.49 13.33
C PHE A 160 14.88 4.00 14.41
N GLU A 161 15.46 3.11 15.20
CA GLU A 161 16.48 3.45 16.19
C GLU A 161 17.73 4.04 15.54
N LYS A 162 18.15 3.54 14.37
CA LYS A 162 19.23 4.13 13.56
C LYS A 162 18.89 5.54 13.07
N GLN A 163 17.60 5.89 13.01
CA GLN A 163 17.11 7.22 12.63
C GLN A 163 16.79 8.11 13.84
N GLY A 164 17.09 7.63 15.05
CA GLY A 164 16.93 8.38 16.29
C GLY A 164 15.52 8.35 16.87
N THR A 165 14.74 7.30 16.58
CA THR A 165 13.43 7.03 17.21
C THR A 165 13.58 5.92 18.24
N GLU A 166 13.26 6.16 19.49
CA GLU A 166 13.21 5.12 20.54
C GLU A 166 12.03 4.18 20.28
N CYS A 167 12.24 2.87 20.25
CA CYS A 167 11.22 1.90 19.88
C CYS A 167 10.89 0.94 21.03
N ARG A 168 9.60 0.75 21.26
CA ARG A 168 9.08 -0.30 22.13
C ARG A 168 8.19 -1.24 21.34
N ILE A 169 8.41 -2.53 21.46
CA ILE A 169 7.69 -3.58 20.73
C ILE A 169 6.69 -4.25 21.68
N THR A 170 5.49 -4.47 21.20
CA THR A 170 4.46 -5.26 21.88
C THR A 170 3.61 -6.04 20.88
N ALA A 171 2.67 -6.83 21.37
CA ALA A 171 1.76 -7.59 20.52
C ALA A 171 0.31 -7.47 20.99
N LEU A 172 -0.58 -7.23 20.04
CA LEU A 172 -2.02 -7.30 20.22
C LEU A 172 -2.45 -8.76 20.34
N LYS A 173 -3.24 -9.06 21.36
CA LYS A 173 -3.80 -10.39 21.59
C LYS A 173 -5.31 -10.30 21.68
N LEU A 174 -6.01 -10.78 20.67
CA LEU A 174 -7.46 -10.82 20.60
C LEU A 174 -7.94 -12.27 20.68
N GLU A 175 -8.93 -12.54 21.53
CA GLU A 175 -9.49 -13.87 21.71
C GLU A 175 -10.08 -14.42 20.41
N GLU A 176 -10.69 -13.56 19.60
CA GLU A 176 -11.25 -13.88 18.29
C GLU A 176 -10.21 -14.41 17.30
N MET A 177 -8.95 -13.94 17.42
CA MET A 177 -7.82 -14.41 16.62
C MET A 177 -7.22 -15.71 17.18
N GLU A 178 -7.13 -15.83 18.50
CA GLU A 178 -6.65 -17.04 19.17
C GLU A 178 -7.50 -18.27 18.80
N ARG A 179 -8.80 -18.12 18.70
CA ARG A 179 -9.73 -19.19 18.29
C ARG A 179 -9.52 -19.68 16.85
N LEU A 180 -8.91 -18.88 15.99
CA LEU A 180 -8.61 -19.26 14.60
C LEU A 180 -7.25 -19.93 14.45
N ARG A 181 -6.39 -19.83 15.44
CA ARG A 181 -5.04 -20.37 15.40
C ARG A 181 -5.07 -21.88 15.59
N LYS A 182 -4.99 -22.62 14.48
CA LYS A 182 -4.74 -24.06 14.49
C LYS A 182 -3.26 -24.39 14.73
N ASN A 183 -2.36 -23.47 14.35
CA ASN A 183 -0.93 -23.55 14.55
C ASN A 183 -0.46 -22.25 15.23
N PRO A 184 0.33 -22.31 16.33
CA PRO A 184 0.76 -21.12 17.08
C PRO A 184 1.53 -20.08 16.26
N SER A 185 2.10 -20.44 15.13
CA SER A 185 2.99 -19.61 14.33
C SER A 185 2.44 -19.14 13.00
N GLU A 186 1.17 -19.40 12.67
CA GLU A 186 0.69 -19.08 11.32
C GLU A 186 -0.64 -18.32 11.30
N MET A 187 -0.53 -16.98 11.23
CA MET A 187 -1.66 -16.10 10.92
C MET A 187 -1.37 -15.37 9.60
N ARG A 188 -2.24 -15.55 8.60
CA ARG A 188 -2.15 -14.83 7.33
C ARG A 188 -2.87 -13.50 7.42
N ALA A 189 -2.35 -12.45 6.75
CA ALA A 189 -2.95 -11.12 6.71
C ALA A 189 -4.46 -11.15 6.40
N THR A 190 -4.88 -11.93 5.40
CA THR A 190 -6.30 -12.05 5.02
C THR A 190 -7.18 -12.68 6.09
N ASN A 191 -6.65 -13.58 6.92
CA ASN A 191 -7.40 -14.18 8.02
C ASN A 191 -7.57 -13.17 9.16
N ILE A 192 -6.52 -12.41 9.46
CA ILE A 192 -6.56 -11.32 10.43
C ILE A 192 -7.58 -10.28 9.99
N ALA A 193 -7.50 -9.81 8.76
CA ALA A 193 -8.40 -8.80 8.22
C ALA A 193 -9.88 -9.24 8.29
N ARG A 194 -10.20 -10.50 7.95
CA ARG A 194 -11.56 -11.03 8.08
C ARG A 194 -12.07 -11.09 9.52
N VAL A 195 -11.18 -11.26 10.49
CA VAL A 195 -11.56 -11.20 11.91
C VAL A 195 -11.82 -9.79 12.33
N MET A 196 -10.97 -8.86 11.90
CA MET A 196 -11.11 -7.44 12.18
C MET A 196 -12.40 -6.82 11.60
N ASP A 197 -12.93 -7.38 10.50
CA ASP A 197 -14.21 -6.98 9.91
C ASP A 197 -15.44 -7.43 10.73
N ARG A 198 -15.26 -8.25 11.78
CA ARG A 198 -16.36 -8.67 12.65
C ARG A 198 -16.75 -7.55 13.60
N GLU A 199 -18.05 -7.46 13.87
CA GLU A 199 -18.60 -6.48 14.81
C GLU A 199 -17.92 -6.52 16.19
N GLY A 200 -17.53 -5.37 16.70
CA GLY A 200 -16.91 -5.17 18.01
C GLY A 200 -15.44 -5.60 18.14
N VAL A 201 -14.83 -6.22 17.11
CA VAL A 201 -13.43 -6.66 17.20
C VAL A 201 -12.46 -5.50 17.04
N TRP A 202 -12.76 -4.61 16.14
CA TRP A 202 -11.96 -3.42 15.89
C TRP A 202 -11.91 -2.49 17.13
N GLU A 203 -13.06 -2.30 17.80
CA GLU A 203 -13.15 -1.51 19.01
C GLU A 203 -12.31 -2.09 20.15
N LYS A 204 -12.37 -3.43 20.35
CA LYS A 204 -11.51 -4.13 21.32
C LYS A 204 -10.03 -3.99 21.00
N ALA A 205 -9.67 -4.09 19.71
CA ALA A 205 -8.30 -3.89 19.27
C ALA A 205 -7.81 -2.47 19.58
N ALA A 206 -8.62 -1.47 19.25
CA ALA A 206 -8.30 -0.06 19.51
C ALA A 206 -8.17 0.24 21.00
N GLU A 207 -9.05 -0.30 21.84
CA GLU A 207 -8.97 -0.15 23.30
C GLU A 207 -7.70 -0.81 23.86
N GLN A 208 -7.38 -2.03 23.42
CA GLN A 208 -6.18 -2.71 23.84
C GLN A 208 -4.92 -1.93 23.43
N VAL A 209 -4.85 -1.44 22.19
CA VAL A 209 -3.72 -0.63 21.72
C VAL A 209 -3.59 0.65 22.55
N ARG A 210 -4.71 1.36 22.84
CA ARG A 210 -4.70 2.56 23.71
C ARG A 210 -4.14 2.25 25.09
N SER A 211 -4.49 1.11 25.69
CA SER A 211 -3.98 0.71 26.99
C SER A 211 -2.49 0.39 27.02
N MET A 212 -1.90 0.08 25.85
CA MET A 212 -0.47 -0.20 25.69
C MET A 212 0.37 1.06 25.55
N VAL A 213 -0.20 2.15 25.03
CA VAL A 213 0.50 3.42 24.85
C VAL A 213 0.84 4.04 26.20
N LYS A 214 2.08 4.53 26.35
CA LYS A 214 2.58 5.23 27.56
C LYS A 214 2.93 6.67 27.22
N ASP A 215 4.14 6.86 26.71
CA ASP A 215 4.71 8.15 26.34
C ASP A 215 5.18 8.17 24.87
N GLU A 216 4.74 7.17 24.09
CA GLU A 216 5.01 7.14 22.66
C GLU A 216 4.16 8.16 21.91
N ASP A 217 4.78 8.85 20.97
CA ASP A 217 4.15 9.86 20.11
C ASP A 217 3.63 9.26 18.80
N VAL A 218 4.01 8.01 18.47
CA VAL A 218 3.50 7.27 17.32
C VAL A 218 3.25 5.80 17.62
N VAL A 219 2.18 5.25 17.04
CA VAL A 219 1.87 3.82 17.07
C VAL A 219 1.97 3.25 15.65
N ILE A 220 2.70 2.16 15.49
CA ILE A 220 2.90 1.50 14.20
C ILE A 220 2.24 0.12 14.24
N LEU A 221 1.34 -0.09 13.31
CA LEU A 221 0.55 -1.31 13.15
C LEU A 221 0.78 -1.92 11.77
N PRO A 222 0.70 -3.25 11.62
CA PRO A 222 0.66 -3.86 10.30
C PRO A 222 -0.64 -3.49 9.56
N ALA A 223 -0.59 -3.33 8.25
CA ALA A 223 -1.73 -2.98 7.42
C ALA A 223 -2.62 -4.20 7.15
N VAL A 224 -3.27 -4.72 8.20
CA VAL A 224 -4.10 -5.93 8.14
C VAL A 224 -5.46 -5.75 8.84
N PHE A 225 -5.88 -4.50 9.05
CA PHE A 225 -7.06 -4.16 9.84
C PHE A 225 -8.33 -4.00 8.99
N GLY A 226 -8.74 -5.05 8.30
CA GLY A 226 -10.00 -5.15 7.58
C GLY A 226 -9.83 -5.32 6.07
N LEU A 227 -10.95 -5.70 5.42
CA LEU A 227 -11.10 -5.85 3.97
C LEU A 227 -12.19 -4.93 3.42
N LYS A 228 -12.93 -4.24 4.31
CA LYS A 228 -14.08 -3.39 3.98
C LYS A 228 -13.76 -1.92 4.18
#